data_bb77f417617d4c62e0885875774af702
#
_entry.id   bb77f417617d4c62e0885875774af702
#
_cell.length_a   1.000
_cell.length_b   1.000
_cell.length_c   1.000
_cell.angle_alpha   90.00
_cell.angle_beta   90.00
_cell.angle_gamma   90.00
#
_symmetry.space_group_name_H-M   'P 1'
#
loop_
_entity.id
_entity.type
_entity.pdbx_description
1 polymer ?
#
loop_
_entity_poly.entity_id
_entity_poly.type
_entity_poly.pdbx_seq_one_letter_code
_entity_poly.pdbx_strand_id
1 'polypeptide(L)'
;MSQSNSKIGIQKIRLISVDSTNNFAAKLINDGLAGHGSVILAENQTNGRGQRGSEWQSQEAKNILTSFVFKFETLDPQFLFRINAFISIALIDFLDSHGIEAQIKWPNDIMVNANKICGILVENKLLGNKLSYSIAGFGLNVNQIDFDNLSNVTSMYLEKNQEFDLDTIWVSIISYFQKWEVFVTSEHRAENLHSMYQNNLFGLGEKREFQVGSKIVEGVIKGVNMHGFLILQIGKETHYFQSKEVVFL
;
A
#
# COMPACT_ATOMS: atom_id res chain seq x y z
N MET A 1 -22.43 17.72 0.88
CA MET A 1 -21.46 16.60 0.99
C MET A 1 -22.26 15.38 1.40
N SER A 2 -22.53 14.44 0.49
CA SER A 2 -23.21 13.19 0.86
C SER A 2 -22.27 12.39 1.78
N GLN A 3 -22.72 12.05 2.97
CA GLN A 3 -22.02 11.10 3.83
C GLN A 3 -21.80 9.82 3.01
N SER A 4 -20.54 9.43 2.82
CA SER A 4 -20.23 8.16 2.17
C SER A 4 -20.75 7.06 3.10
N ASN A 5 -21.59 6.15 2.55
CA ASN A 5 -22.03 4.94 3.26
C ASN A 5 -20.89 3.90 3.38
N SER A 6 -19.63 4.34 3.47
CA SER A 6 -18.48 3.45 3.64
C SER A 6 -18.57 2.69 4.95
N LYS A 7 -18.31 1.40 4.90
CA LYS A 7 -18.25 0.53 6.08
C LYS A 7 -16.84 0.46 6.68
N ILE A 8 -15.85 1.11 6.08
CA ILE A 8 -14.46 1.10 6.56
C ILE A 8 -14.38 1.72 7.95
N GLY A 9 -13.81 1.00 8.91
CA GLY A 9 -13.64 1.46 10.29
C GLY A 9 -14.85 1.29 11.19
N ILE A 10 -15.93 0.63 10.76
CA ILE A 10 -17.06 0.28 11.64
C ILE A 10 -16.58 -0.67 12.74
N GLN A 11 -15.78 -1.67 12.37
CA GLN A 11 -15.14 -2.57 13.33
C GLN A 11 -13.65 -2.22 13.41
N LYS A 12 -13.19 -1.84 14.58
CA LYS A 12 -11.79 -1.51 14.89
C LYS A 12 -11.30 -2.44 15.98
N ILE A 13 -10.20 -3.15 15.69
CA ILE A 13 -9.56 -4.07 16.62
C ILE A 13 -8.15 -3.58 16.88
N ARG A 14 -7.81 -3.37 18.15
CA ARG A 14 -6.46 -2.97 18.57
C ARG A 14 -5.80 -4.11 19.34
N LEU A 15 -4.55 -4.36 19.02
CA LEU A 15 -3.71 -5.39 19.63
C LEU A 15 -2.42 -4.74 20.17
N ILE A 16 -1.97 -5.19 21.33
CA ILE A 16 -0.66 -4.79 21.85
C ILE A 16 0.43 -5.46 21.00
N SER A 17 0.32 -6.77 20.78
CA SER A 17 1.29 -7.52 19.99
C SER A 17 0.62 -8.65 19.22
N VAL A 18 1.12 -8.93 18.02
CA VAL A 18 0.68 -9.99 17.14
C VAL A 18 1.84 -10.46 16.25
N ASP A 19 1.76 -11.63 15.65
CA ASP A 19 2.73 -12.05 14.63
C ASP A 19 2.68 -11.13 13.40
N SER A 20 1.48 -10.96 12.82
CA SER A 20 1.19 -10.07 11.69
C SER A 20 -0.28 -9.68 11.70
N THR A 21 -0.58 -8.39 11.48
CA THR A 21 -1.96 -7.91 11.36
C THR A 21 -2.70 -8.55 10.20
N ASN A 22 -2.01 -8.88 9.08
CA ASN A 22 -2.60 -9.62 7.96
C ASN A 22 -2.98 -11.06 8.34
N ASN A 23 -2.09 -11.77 9.05
CA ASN A 23 -2.39 -13.13 9.52
C ASN A 23 -3.57 -13.12 10.49
N PHE A 24 -3.61 -12.18 11.41
CA PHE A 24 -4.71 -12.03 12.35
C PHE A 24 -6.03 -11.71 11.66
N ALA A 25 -6.01 -10.79 10.67
CA ALA A 25 -7.17 -10.49 9.83
C ALA A 25 -7.70 -11.73 9.10
N ALA A 26 -6.78 -12.54 8.51
CA ALA A 26 -7.15 -13.78 7.83
C ALA A 26 -7.82 -14.79 8.77
N LYS A 27 -7.31 -14.92 10.00
CA LYS A 27 -7.92 -15.77 11.04
C LYS A 27 -9.33 -15.28 11.37
N LEU A 28 -9.50 -13.98 11.66
CA LEU A 28 -10.82 -13.42 11.98
C LEU A 28 -11.84 -13.61 10.86
N ILE A 29 -11.42 -13.51 9.59
CA ILE A 29 -12.30 -13.77 8.44
C ILE A 29 -12.74 -15.23 8.41
N ASN A 30 -11.82 -16.17 8.62
CA ASN A 30 -12.11 -17.61 8.64
C ASN A 30 -13.04 -17.98 9.80
N ASP A 31 -12.91 -17.33 10.94
CA ASP A 31 -13.76 -17.50 12.13
C ASP A 31 -15.12 -16.77 12.00
N GLY A 32 -15.35 -16.03 10.89
CA GLY A 32 -16.58 -15.25 10.68
C GLY A 32 -16.67 -13.99 11.54
N LEU A 33 -15.57 -13.56 12.15
CA LEU A 33 -15.50 -12.44 13.10
C LEU A 33 -15.07 -11.11 12.46
N ALA A 34 -14.64 -11.11 11.20
CA ALA A 34 -14.29 -9.91 10.44
C ALA A 34 -14.92 -9.94 9.05
N GLY A 35 -15.27 -8.77 8.56
CA GLY A 35 -15.86 -8.57 7.25
C GLY A 35 -15.38 -7.30 6.56
N HIS A 36 -16.06 -6.90 5.49
CA HIS A 36 -15.74 -5.68 4.77
C HIS A 36 -15.75 -4.46 5.70
N GLY A 37 -14.64 -3.69 5.67
CA GLY A 37 -14.45 -2.51 6.49
C GLY A 37 -13.88 -2.76 7.88
N SER A 38 -13.62 -4.02 8.29
CA SER A 38 -12.91 -4.31 9.53
C SER A 38 -11.47 -3.82 9.44
N VAL A 39 -10.97 -3.21 10.50
CA VAL A 39 -9.62 -2.64 10.59
C VAL A 39 -8.91 -3.17 11.83
N ILE A 40 -7.72 -3.68 11.66
CA ILE A 40 -6.85 -4.22 12.71
C ILE A 40 -5.63 -3.32 12.86
N LEU A 41 -5.33 -2.86 14.06
CA LEU A 41 -4.12 -2.12 14.41
C LEU A 41 -3.32 -2.90 15.44
N ALA A 42 -2.01 -2.95 15.31
CA ALA A 42 -1.12 -3.49 16.32
C ALA A 42 -0.06 -2.45 16.72
N GLU A 43 0.32 -2.45 17.98
CA GLU A 43 1.45 -1.64 18.48
C GLU A 43 2.78 -2.30 18.13
N ASN A 44 2.80 -3.64 18.09
CA ASN A 44 3.97 -4.43 17.73
C ASN A 44 3.61 -5.63 16.83
N GLN A 45 4.45 -5.92 15.84
CA GLN A 45 4.44 -7.16 15.07
C GLN A 45 5.73 -7.95 15.31
N THR A 46 5.60 -9.19 15.83
CA THR A 46 6.78 -10.06 16.10
C THR A 46 7.30 -10.76 14.84
N ASN A 47 6.51 -10.80 13.78
CA ASN A 47 6.87 -11.38 12.48
C ASN A 47 6.18 -10.58 11.35
N GLY A 48 6.47 -9.26 11.33
CA GLY A 48 5.93 -8.35 10.32
C GLY A 48 6.31 -8.81 8.91
N ARG A 49 5.32 -8.83 7.99
CA ARG A 49 5.48 -9.37 6.64
C ARG A 49 5.49 -8.27 5.59
N GLY A 50 6.45 -8.36 4.68
CA GLY A 50 6.48 -7.60 3.44
C GLY A 50 6.21 -8.47 2.22
N GLN A 51 6.36 -7.92 1.03
CA GLN A 51 6.29 -8.71 -0.21
C GLN A 51 7.49 -9.65 -0.36
N ARG A 52 7.29 -10.78 -1.05
CA ARG A 52 8.36 -11.74 -1.45
C ARG A 52 9.08 -12.40 -0.28
N GLY A 53 8.49 -12.45 0.92
CA GLY A 53 9.12 -13.01 2.11
C GLY A 53 10.06 -12.04 2.81
N SER A 54 10.10 -10.77 2.41
CA SER A 54 10.77 -9.73 3.20
C SER A 54 10.03 -9.48 4.51
N GLU A 55 10.77 -9.06 5.52
CA GLU A 55 10.22 -8.68 6.81
C GLU A 55 9.93 -7.17 6.86
N TRP A 56 8.90 -6.80 7.61
CA TRP A 56 8.66 -5.42 8.01
C TRP A 56 9.14 -5.23 9.44
N GLN A 57 10.19 -4.42 9.60
CA GLN A 57 10.76 -4.08 10.91
C GLN A 57 10.15 -2.77 11.42
N SER A 58 9.83 -2.73 12.70
CA SER A 58 9.21 -1.57 13.33
C SER A 58 9.51 -1.55 14.81
N GLN A 59 9.82 -0.37 15.36
CA GLN A 59 9.86 -0.17 16.81
C GLN A 59 8.44 -0.16 17.37
N GLU A 60 8.27 -0.78 18.54
CA GLU A 60 7.00 -0.87 19.24
C GLU A 60 6.42 0.53 19.53
N ALA A 61 5.13 0.70 19.26
CA ALA A 61 4.37 1.93 19.49
C ALA A 61 4.96 3.21 18.84
N LYS A 62 5.71 3.08 17.73
CA LYS A 62 6.26 4.23 16.99
C LYS A 62 5.60 4.43 15.62
N ASN A 63 4.95 3.41 15.09
CA ASN A 63 4.48 3.37 13.72
C ASN A 63 3.02 2.89 13.62
N ILE A 64 2.39 3.08 12.48
CA ILE A 64 1.09 2.47 12.18
C ILE A 64 1.32 1.13 11.50
N LEU A 65 0.92 0.04 12.18
CA LEU A 65 0.94 -1.34 11.68
C LEU A 65 -0.49 -1.82 11.60
N THR A 66 -1.09 -1.82 10.42
CA THR A 66 -2.53 -2.01 10.29
C THR A 66 -2.90 -2.86 9.08
N SER A 67 -4.04 -3.53 9.17
CA SER A 67 -4.65 -4.27 8.06
C SER A 67 -6.12 -3.96 7.93
N PHE A 68 -6.58 -3.76 6.70
CA PHE A 68 -7.96 -3.52 6.34
C PHE A 68 -8.52 -4.75 5.61
N VAL A 69 -9.75 -5.12 5.92
CA VAL A 69 -10.45 -6.22 5.24
C VAL A 69 -11.44 -5.63 4.23
N PHE A 70 -11.33 -6.07 2.98
CA PHE A 70 -12.22 -5.66 1.90
C PHE A 70 -12.93 -6.83 1.28
N LYS A 71 -14.22 -6.63 0.94
CA LYS A 71 -15.02 -7.52 0.08
C LYS A 71 -15.63 -6.67 -1.01
N PHE A 72 -15.08 -6.76 -2.20
CA PHE A 72 -15.57 -6.06 -3.38
C PHE A 72 -16.22 -7.09 -4.32
N GLU A 73 -17.50 -7.42 -4.06
CA GLU A 73 -18.23 -8.51 -4.74
C GLU A 73 -18.35 -8.31 -6.27
N THR A 74 -18.31 -7.07 -6.72
CA THR A 74 -18.42 -6.71 -8.14
C THR A 74 -17.07 -6.50 -8.83
N LEU A 75 -15.96 -6.59 -8.10
CA LEU A 75 -14.63 -6.42 -8.67
C LEU A 75 -14.19 -7.67 -9.42
N ASP A 76 -14.00 -7.55 -10.72
CA ASP A 76 -13.42 -8.60 -11.55
C ASP A 76 -11.97 -8.88 -11.11
N PRO A 77 -11.57 -10.14 -10.88
CA PRO A 77 -10.21 -10.51 -10.49
C PRO A 77 -9.10 -10.00 -11.41
N GLN A 78 -9.37 -9.77 -12.69
CA GLN A 78 -8.38 -9.17 -13.58
C GLN A 78 -7.99 -7.73 -13.19
N PHE A 79 -8.81 -7.04 -12.39
CA PHE A 79 -8.59 -5.67 -11.94
C PHE A 79 -8.21 -5.56 -10.45
N LEU A 80 -7.69 -6.62 -9.84
CA LEU A 80 -7.27 -6.61 -8.42
C LEU A 80 -6.21 -5.53 -8.11
N PHE A 81 -5.47 -5.09 -9.11
CA PHE A 81 -4.54 -3.97 -8.98
C PHE A 81 -5.22 -2.66 -8.54
N ARG A 82 -6.52 -2.49 -8.82
CA ARG A 82 -7.29 -1.32 -8.34
C ARG A 82 -7.26 -1.20 -6.80
N ILE A 83 -7.17 -2.33 -6.08
CA ILE A 83 -7.08 -2.31 -4.61
C ILE A 83 -5.74 -1.71 -4.18
N ASN A 84 -4.64 -2.12 -4.82
CA ASN A 84 -3.32 -1.55 -4.52
C ASN A 84 -3.25 -0.06 -4.89
N ALA A 85 -3.78 0.32 -6.06
CA ALA A 85 -3.84 1.72 -6.48
C ALA A 85 -4.65 2.58 -5.50
N PHE A 86 -5.81 2.10 -5.06
CA PHE A 86 -6.66 2.75 -4.07
C PHE A 86 -5.92 3.02 -2.76
N ILE A 87 -5.26 2.00 -2.20
CA ILE A 87 -4.53 2.12 -0.94
C ILE A 87 -3.37 3.10 -1.08
N SER A 88 -2.61 2.99 -2.18
CA SER A 88 -1.47 3.87 -2.43
C SER A 88 -1.91 5.33 -2.55
N ILE A 89 -2.97 5.62 -3.30
CA ILE A 89 -3.48 6.99 -3.47
C ILE A 89 -4.08 7.53 -2.17
N ALA A 90 -4.80 6.70 -1.40
CA ALA A 90 -5.33 7.12 -0.10
C ALA A 90 -4.20 7.49 0.88
N LEU A 91 -3.09 6.74 0.89
CA LEU A 91 -1.92 7.03 1.72
C LEU A 91 -1.17 8.29 1.25
N ILE A 92 -1.03 8.50 -0.07
CA ILE A 92 -0.43 9.72 -0.61
C ILE A 92 -1.26 10.95 -0.24
N ASP A 93 -2.58 10.90 -0.47
CA ASP A 93 -3.49 11.99 -0.13
C ASP A 93 -3.48 12.31 1.38
N PHE A 94 -3.36 11.27 2.22
CA PHE A 94 -3.14 11.43 3.66
C PHE A 94 -1.81 12.12 3.96
N LEU A 95 -0.69 11.69 3.38
CA LEU A 95 0.64 12.27 3.59
C LEU A 95 0.70 13.73 3.11
N ASP A 96 0.11 14.02 1.94
CA ASP A 96 0.02 15.36 1.38
C ASP A 96 -0.71 16.32 2.34
N SER A 97 -1.78 15.87 3.00
CA SER A 97 -2.49 16.68 4.01
C SER A 97 -1.64 17.05 5.22
N HIS A 98 -0.51 16.38 5.43
CA HIS A 98 0.51 16.68 6.43
C HIS A 98 1.71 17.44 5.83
N GLY A 99 1.61 17.86 4.55
CA GLY A 99 2.67 18.54 3.82
C GLY A 99 3.89 17.64 3.56
N ILE A 100 3.66 16.34 3.38
CA ILE A 100 4.67 15.34 3.02
C ILE A 100 4.40 14.89 1.59
N GLU A 101 5.19 15.38 0.64
CA GLU A 101 5.10 15.01 -0.76
C GLU A 101 5.67 13.60 -0.96
N ALA A 102 4.81 12.65 -1.36
CA ALA A 102 5.17 11.26 -1.50
C ALA A 102 4.89 10.73 -2.91
N GLN A 103 5.61 9.68 -3.30
CA GLN A 103 5.48 9.01 -4.59
C GLN A 103 5.37 7.50 -4.40
N ILE A 104 4.81 6.80 -5.38
CA ILE A 104 4.64 5.36 -5.38
C ILE A 104 5.82 4.71 -6.09
N LYS A 105 6.69 4.02 -5.37
CA LYS A 105 7.64 3.08 -5.97
C LYS A 105 6.94 1.77 -6.21
N TRP A 106 6.64 1.50 -7.50
CA TRP A 106 6.01 0.25 -7.90
C TRP A 106 6.79 -0.97 -7.39
N PRO A 107 6.09 -2.02 -6.89
CA PRO A 107 4.63 -2.16 -6.92
C PRO A 107 3.90 -1.66 -5.67
N ASN A 108 4.57 -1.39 -4.54
CA ASN A 108 3.91 -1.35 -3.23
C ASN A 108 4.58 -0.49 -2.15
N ASP A 109 5.56 0.33 -2.51
CA ASP A 109 6.24 1.19 -1.55
C ASP A 109 5.83 2.66 -1.75
N ILE A 110 5.65 3.39 -0.66
CA ILE A 110 5.49 4.84 -0.68
C ILE A 110 6.83 5.45 -0.27
N MET A 111 7.29 6.39 -1.09
CA MET A 111 8.60 7.03 -0.98
C MET A 111 8.46 8.52 -0.76
N VAL A 112 9.37 9.09 0.02
CA VAL A 112 9.61 10.54 0.14
C VAL A 112 11.08 10.76 -0.19
N ASN A 113 11.39 11.54 -1.23
CA ASN A 113 12.77 11.83 -1.65
C ASN A 113 13.65 10.58 -1.79
N ALA A 114 13.19 9.52 -2.41
CA ALA A 114 13.87 8.22 -2.53
C ALA A 114 14.02 7.41 -1.22
N ASN A 115 13.46 7.85 -0.09
CA ASN A 115 13.41 7.10 1.16
C ASN A 115 12.03 6.49 1.36
N LYS A 116 11.97 5.24 1.77
CA LYS A 116 10.72 4.53 2.02
C LYS A 116 10.08 4.99 3.33
N ILE A 117 8.84 5.48 3.26
CA ILE A 117 8.04 5.86 4.42
C ILE A 117 6.97 4.82 4.75
N CYS A 118 6.47 4.08 3.73
CA CYS A 118 5.42 3.08 3.93
C CYS A 118 5.62 1.89 2.99
N GLY A 119 5.29 0.69 3.47
CA GLY A 119 5.22 -0.53 2.67
C GLY A 119 3.83 -1.12 2.72
N ILE A 120 3.28 -1.54 1.57
CA ILE A 120 1.94 -2.08 1.41
C ILE A 120 2.01 -3.56 1.06
N LEU A 121 1.16 -4.39 1.68
CA LEU A 121 1.01 -5.81 1.39
C LEU A 121 -0.46 -6.17 1.19
N VAL A 122 -0.88 -6.34 -0.05
CA VAL A 122 -2.23 -6.78 -0.39
C VAL A 122 -2.24 -8.28 -0.65
N GLU A 123 -3.05 -9.01 0.10
CA GLU A 123 -3.26 -10.44 -0.05
C GLU A 123 -4.72 -10.71 -0.45
N ASN A 124 -4.89 -11.29 -1.65
CA ASN A 124 -6.21 -11.55 -2.22
C ASN A 124 -6.56 -13.04 -2.12
N LYS A 125 -7.76 -13.35 -1.66
CA LYS A 125 -8.31 -14.70 -1.63
C LYS A 125 -9.40 -14.84 -2.69
N LEU A 126 -9.16 -15.75 -3.64
CA LEU A 126 -10.15 -16.09 -4.65
C LEU A 126 -10.92 -17.35 -4.24
N LEU A 127 -12.20 -17.39 -4.59
CA LEU A 127 -13.07 -18.57 -4.52
C LEU A 127 -13.60 -18.82 -5.94
N GLY A 128 -13.04 -19.81 -6.62
CA GLY A 128 -13.23 -19.97 -8.06
C GLY A 128 -12.71 -18.73 -8.79
N ASN A 129 -13.54 -18.15 -9.64
CA ASN A 129 -13.21 -16.96 -10.45
C ASN A 129 -13.70 -15.64 -9.79
N LYS A 130 -13.95 -15.62 -8.48
CA LYS A 130 -14.42 -14.40 -7.78
C LYS A 130 -13.49 -14.05 -6.64
N LEU A 131 -13.37 -12.76 -6.37
CA LEU A 131 -12.70 -12.27 -5.18
C LEU A 131 -13.56 -12.59 -3.95
N SER A 132 -13.03 -13.40 -3.04
CA SER A 132 -13.69 -13.68 -1.76
C SER A 132 -13.45 -12.54 -0.77
N TYR A 133 -12.20 -12.15 -0.61
CA TYR A 133 -11.77 -10.99 0.18
C TYR A 133 -10.35 -10.56 -0.19
N SER A 134 -10.02 -9.33 0.19
CA SER A 134 -8.65 -8.80 0.19
C SER A 134 -8.29 -8.33 1.57
N ILE A 135 -7.08 -8.63 2.01
CA ILE A 135 -6.47 -8.05 3.20
C ILE A 135 -5.39 -7.10 2.73
N ALA A 136 -5.54 -5.84 3.08
CA ALA A 136 -4.60 -4.79 2.74
C ALA A 136 -3.87 -4.34 4.00
N GLY A 137 -2.69 -4.92 4.23
CA GLY A 137 -1.79 -4.50 5.28
C GLY A 137 -0.85 -3.40 4.82
N PHE A 138 -0.49 -2.52 5.72
CA PHE A 138 0.62 -1.62 5.52
C PHE A 138 1.30 -1.24 6.84
N GLY A 139 2.60 -0.95 6.74
CA GLY A 139 3.37 -0.32 7.77
C GLY A 139 3.72 1.10 7.33
N LEU A 140 3.30 2.10 8.10
CA LEU A 140 3.67 3.50 7.90
C LEU A 140 4.59 3.95 9.04
N ASN A 141 5.78 4.40 8.69
CA ASN A 141 6.73 4.96 9.64
C ASN A 141 6.23 6.35 10.08
N VAL A 142 5.92 6.50 11.37
CA VAL A 142 5.37 7.74 11.92
C VAL A 142 6.38 8.44 12.82
N ASN A 143 6.67 7.89 13.99
CA ASN A 143 7.53 8.52 15.00
C ASN A 143 8.89 7.83 15.16
N GLN A 144 9.18 6.80 14.37
CA GLN A 144 10.47 6.12 14.42
C GLN A 144 11.57 7.00 13.84
N ILE A 145 12.68 7.13 14.55
CA ILE A 145 13.84 7.96 14.16
C ILE A 145 15.08 7.12 13.84
N ASP A 146 15.14 5.90 14.36
CA ASP A 146 16.27 4.98 14.16
C ASP A 146 15.76 3.72 13.46
N PHE A 147 16.44 3.34 12.38
CA PHE A 147 16.11 2.20 11.53
C PHE A 147 17.23 1.17 11.44
N ASP A 148 18.12 1.14 12.47
CA ASP A 148 19.25 0.24 12.54
C ASP A 148 20.11 0.24 11.26
N ASN A 149 20.16 -0.92 10.57
CA ASN A 149 20.95 -1.09 9.35
C ASN A 149 20.14 -0.84 8.04
N LEU A 150 18.93 -0.30 8.11
CA LEU A 150 18.13 -0.01 6.93
C LEU A 150 18.55 1.33 6.33
N SER A 151 19.00 1.31 5.09
CA SER A 151 19.23 2.52 4.28
C SER A 151 17.97 2.92 3.51
N ASN A 152 17.88 4.18 3.12
CA ASN A 152 16.80 4.71 2.29
C ASN A 152 15.40 4.53 2.93
N VAL A 153 15.29 4.82 4.23
CA VAL A 153 14.06 4.81 5.01
C VAL A 153 13.86 6.15 5.68
N THR A 154 12.61 6.58 5.82
CA THR A 154 12.22 7.78 6.53
C THR A 154 10.94 7.57 7.34
N SER A 155 10.51 8.59 8.09
CA SER A 155 9.27 8.63 8.85
C SER A 155 8.64 10.00 8.79
N MET A 156 7.35 10.11 9.16
CA MET A 156 6.69 11.42 9.26
C MET A 156 7.43 12.35 10.23
N TYR A 157 7.98 11.80 11.33
CA TYR A 157 8.80 12.57 12.28
C TYR A 157 10.05 13.16 11.59
N LEU A 158 10.79 12.38 10.84
CA LEU A 158 12.02 12.83 10.17
C LEU A 158 11.72 13.88 9.08
N GLU A 159 10.58 13.77 8.40
CA GLU A 159 10.17 14.73 7.36
C GLU A 159 9.65 16.07 7.93
N LYS A 160 9.05 16.03 9.13
CA LYS A 160 8.38 17.22 9.72
C LYS A 160 9.03 17.74 10.99
N ASN A 161 9.98 16.99 11.57
CA ASN A 161 10.62 17.27 12.86
C ASN A 161 9.61 17.51 13.99
N GLN A 162 8.54 16.69 14.01
CA GLN A 162 7.52 16.72 15.07
C GLN A 162 6.96 15.34 15.36
N GLU A 163 6.55 15.11 16.60
CA GLU A 163 5.86 13.88 17.02
C GLU A 163 4.39 13.94 16.66
N PHE A 164 3.83 12.79 16.27
CA PHE A 164 2.42 12.64 15.91
C PHE A 164 1.73 11.70 16.88
N ASP A 165 0.50 12.02 17.27
CA ASP A 165 -0.37 11.11 18.00
C ASP A 165 -0.86 9.98 17.08
N LEU A 166 -0.46 8.74 17.37
CA LEU A 166 -0.72 7.59 16.52
C LEU A 166 -2.22 7.29 16.37
N ASP A 167 -3.03 7.58 17.37
CA ASP A 167 -4.48 7.37 17.30
C ASP A 167 -5.13 8.36 16.35
N THR A 168 -4.72 9.60 16.41
CA THR A 168 -5.16 10.65 15.47
C THR A 168 -4.75 10.30 14.04
N ILE A 169 -3.50 9.86 13.83
CA ILE A 169 -3.01 9.42 12.53
C ILE A 169 -3.84 8.24 12.00
N TRP A 170 -4.08 7.21 12.80
CA TRP A 170 -4.84 6.04 12.38
C TRP A 170 -6.30 6.38 12.02
N VAL A 171 -6.98 7.19 12.85
CA VAL A 171 -8.35 7.64 12.55
C VAL A 171 -8.39 8.48 11.28
N SER A 172 -7.41 9.36 11.08
CA SER A 172 -7.27 10.15 9.86
C SER A 172 -7.11 9.26 8.63
N ILE A 173 -6.20 8.28 8.65
CA ILE A 173 -6.01 7.34 7.56
C ILE A 173 -7.32 6.63 7.20
N ILE A 174 -8.10 6.17 8.18
CA ILE A 174 -9.41 5.54 7.93
C ILE A 174 -10.31 6.48 7.11
N SER A 175 -10.32 7.78 7.40
CA SER A 175 -11.14 8.75 6.65
C SER A 175 -10.72 8.89 5.19
N TYR A 176 -9.42 8.83 4.90
CA TYR A 176 -8.92 8.82 3.53
C TYR A 176 -9.28 7.53 2.79
N PHE A 177 -9.26 6.39 3.46
CA PHE A 177 -9.71 5.13 2.89
C PHE A 177 -11.21 5.16 2.58
N GLN A 178 -12.05 5.74 3.46
CA GLN A 178 -13.48 5.96 3.20
C GLN A 178 -13.72 6.87 1.99
N LYS A 179 -12.91 7.92 1.82
CA LYS A 179 -12.97 8.84 0.68
C LYS A 179 -12.69 8.12 -0.66
N TRP A 180 -11.67 7.25 -0.68
CA TRP A 180 -11.17 6.65 -1.91
C TRP A 180 -11.80 5.30 -2.26
N GLU A 181 -12.48 4.62 -1.34
CA GLU A 181 -13.07 3.29 -1.55
C GLU A 181 -13.98 3.21 -2.78
N VAL A 182 -14.78 4.22 -3.01
CA VAL A 182 -15.73 4.29 -4.12
C VAL A 182 -15.08 4.21 -5.50
N PHE A 183 -13.78 4.46 -5.60
CA PHE A 183 -13.03 4.37 -6.85
C PHE A 183 -12.67 2.93 -7.25
N VAL A 184 -12.77 1.97 -6.34
CA VAL A 184 -12.41 0.58 -6.62
C VAL A 184 -13.47 -0.11 -7.48
N THR A 185 -14.75 0.07 -7.17
CA THR A 185 -15.86 -0.66 -7.79
C THR A 185 -16.56 0.08 -8.93
N SER A 186 -16.35 1.40 -9.03
CA SER A 186 -16.93 2.23 -10.10
C SER A 186 -16.01 2.27 -11.31
N GLU A 187 -16.43 1.72 -12.44
CA GLU A 187 -15.63 1.70 -13.68
C GLU A 187 -15.22 3.10 -14.14
N HIS A 188 -16.17 4.04 -14.12
CA HIS A 188 -15.90 5.43 -14.50
C HIS A 188 -14.85 6.12 -13.60
N ARG A 189 -14.78 5.75 -12.31
CA ARG A 189 -13.82 6.31 -11.36
C ARG A 189 -12.51 5.53 -11.34
N ALA A 190 -12.51 4.28 -11.77
CA ALA A 190 -11.32 3.43 -11.81
C ALA A 190 -10.26 3.97 -12.78
N GLU A 191 -10.66 4.57 -13.91
CA GLU A 191 -9.74 5.23 -14.84
C GLU A 191 -9.07 6.45 -14.19
N ASN A 192 -9.83 7.24 -13.42
CA ASN A 192 -9.29 8.36 -12.67
C ASN A 192 -8.30 7.88 -11.59
N LEU A 193 -8.64 6.82 -10.85
CA LEU A 193 -7.76 6.20 -9.86
C LEU A 193 -6.45 5.74 -10.50
N HIS A 194 -6.54 5.09 -11.65
CA HIS A 194 -5.38 4.63 -12.40
C HIS A 194 -4.51 5.80 -12.87
N SER A 195 -5.12 6.84 -13.42
CA SER A 195 -4.41 8.06 -13.85
C SER A 195 -3.68 8.74 -12.69
N MET A 196 -4.32 8.81 -11.52
CA MET A 196 -3.70 9.36 -10.31
C MET A 196 -2.53 8.48 -9.83
N TYR A 197 -2.68 7.15 -9.86
CA TYR A 197 -1.58 6.24 -9.56
C TYR A 197 -0.39 6.47 -10.49
N GLN A 198 -0.64 6.58 -11.80
CA GLN A 198 0.39 6.86 -12.81
C GLN A 198 1.15 8.16 -12.54
N ASN A 199 0.41 9.24 -12.27
CA ASN A 199 1.00 10.57 -12.06
C ASN A 199 1.85 10.66 -10.78
N ASN A 200 1.65 9.73 -9.83
CA ASN A 200 2.41 9.66 -8.59
C ASN A 200 3.51 8.59 -8.61
N LEU A 201 3.82 8.00 -9.78
CA LEU A 201 4.88 6.98 -9.87
C LEU A 201 6.26 7.60 -9.66
N PHE A 202 7.01 7.02 -8.74
CA PHE A 202 8.42 7.33 -8.53
C PHE A 202 9.24 6.97 -9.77
N GLY A 203 9.97 7.95 -10.29
CA GLY A 203 10.83 7.78 -11.46
C GLY A 203 10.08 7.68 -12.79
N LEU A 204 8.80 8.10 -12.86
CA LEU A 204 8.05 8.15 -14.13
C LEU A 204 8.77 9.04 -15.16
N GLY A 205 9.03 8.52 -16.35
CA GLY A 205 9.73 9.21 -17.41
C GLY A 205 11.25 9.33 -17.24
N GLU A 206 11.79 8.88 -16.12
CA GLU A 206 13.21 8.90 -15.84
C GLU A 206 13.92 7.66 -16.38
N LYS A 207 15.16 7.86 -16.80
CA LYS A 207 16.07 6.80 -17.22
C LYS A 207 16.78 6.24 -15.99
N ARG A 208 16.65 4.96 -15.75
CA ARG A 208 17.18 4.27 -14.56
C ARG A 208 17.70 2.88 -14.92
N GLU A 209 18.51 2.31 -14.04
CA GLU A 209 18.97 0.94 -14.12
C GLU A 209 18.00 0.00 -13.40
N PHE A 210 17.77 -1.15 -14.03
CA PHE A 210 16.92 -2.21 -13.52
C PHE A 210 17.62 -3.55 -13.65
N GLN A 211 17.44 -4.41 -12.65
CA GLN A 211 17.80 -5.82 -12.79
C GLN A 211 16.59 -6.59 -13.32
N VAL A 212 16.76 -7.23 -14.50
CA VAL A 212 15.78 -8.10 -15.15
C VAL A 212 16.39 -9.49 -15.25
N GLY A 213 15.93 -10.44 -14.44
CA GLY A 213 16.60 -11.72 -14.27
C GLY A 213 18.04 -11.56 -13.80
N SER A 214 19.01 -12.04 -14.58
CA SER A 214 20.45 -11.91 -14.30
C SER A 214 21.10 -10.69 -14.95
N LYS A 215 20.36 -9.87 -15.69
CA LYS A 215 20.91 -8.74 -16.48
C LYS A 215 20.56 -7.41 -15.84
N ILE A 216 21.50 -6.47 -15.89
CA ILE A 216 21.24 -5.06 -15.64
C ILE A 216 20.90 -4.41 -16.96
N VAL A 217 19.78 -3.71 -17.02
CA VAL A 217 19.29 -3.00 -18.19
C VAL A 217 18.95 -1.56 -17.84
N GLU A 218 19.22 -0.66 -18.77
CA GLU A 218 18.81 0.73 -18.66
C GLU A 218 17.45 0.89 -19.34
N GLY A 219 16.48 1.49 -18.61
CA GLY A 219 15.12 1.65 -19.10
C GLY A 219 14.46 2.94 -18.61
N VAL A 220 13.35 3.29 -19.22
CA VAL A 220 12.51 4.44 -18.83
C VAL A 220 11.15 3.92 -18.39
N ILE A 221 10.71 4.29 -17.19
CA ILE A 221 9.37 3.96 -16.69
C ILE A 221 8.35 4.75 -17.52
N LYS A 222 7.46 4.03 -18.21
CA LYS A 222 6.35 4.61 -18.99
C LYS A 222 5.03 4.59 -18.23
N GLY A 223 4.96 3.80 -17.16
CA GLY A 223 3.76 3.69 -16.32
C GLY A 223 3.53 2.28 -15.83
N VAL A 224 2.26 2.05 -15.43
CA VAL A 224 1.75 0.74 -15.00
C VAL A 224 0.42 0.52 -15.74
N ASN A 225 0.17 -0.66 -16.29
CA ASN A 225 -1.11 -0.92 -16.96
C ASN A 225 -2.24 -1.22 -15.94
N MET A 226 -3.48 -1.37 -16.43
CA MET A 226 -4.67 -1.62 -15.59
C MET A 226 -4.61 -2.93 -14.79
N HIS A 227 -3.73 -3.87 -15.20
CA HIS A 227 -3.49 -5.14 -14.51
C HIS A 227 -2.33 -5.06 -13.49
N GLY A 228 -1.68 -3.90 -13.37
CA GLY A 228 -0.58 -3.67 -12.43
C GLY A 228 0.81 -4.03 -12.95
N PHE A 229 0.98 -4.26 -14.24
CA PHE A 229 2.29 -4.53 -14.83
C PHE A 229 3.05 -3.22 -15.05
N LEU A 230 4.30 -3.17 -14.62
CA LEU A 230 5.19 -2.07 -14.90
C LEU A 230 5.53 -2.04 -16.40
N ILE A 231 5.45 -0.87 -17.00
CA ILE A 231 5.77 -0.63 -18.40
C ILE A 231 7.14 0.04 -18.46
N LEU A 232 8.13 -0.66 -18.99
CA LEU A 232 9.47 -0.12 -19.24
C LEU A 232 9.76 -0.03 -20.72
N GLN A 233 10.30 1.08 -21.15
CA GLN A 233 10.94 1.22 -22.45
C GLN A 233 12.43 0.92 -22.29
N ILE A 234 12.90 -0.16 -22.93
CA ILE A 234 14.30 -0.59 -22.97
C ILE A 234 14.79 -0.45 -24.42
N GLY A 235 15.65 0.51 -24.67
CA GLY A 235 16.01 0.87 -26.03
C GLY A 235 14.80 1.39 -26.83
N LYS A 236 14.45 0.68 -27.92
CA LYS A 236 13.26 1.00 -28.75
C LYS A 236 12.02 0.16 -28.44
N GLU A 237 12.15 -0.81 -27.53
CA GLU A 237 11.09 -1.78 -27.25
C GLU A 237 10.37 -1.48 -25.94
N THR A 238 9.08 -1.76 -25.88
CA THR A 238 8.25 -1.65 -24.69
C THR A 238 8.06 -3.03 -24.08
N HIS A 239 8.38 -3.15 -22.79
CA HIS A 239 8.27 -4.39 -22.02
C HIS A 239 7.29 -4.21 -20.87
N TYR A 240 6.63 -5.31 -20.48
CA TYR A 240 5.65 -5.36 -19.38
C TYR A 240 6.13 -6.36 -18.35
N PHE A 241 6.28 -5.90 -17.08
CA PHE A 241 6.84 -6.70 -16.02
C PHE A 241 5.87 -6.88 -14.86
N GLN A 242 5.79 -8.09 -14.35
CA GLN A 242 5.17 -8.39 -13.07
C GLN A 242 6.12 -8.06 -11.92
N SER A 243 5.55 -7.91 -10.71
CA SER A 243 6.29 -7.43 -9.52
C SER A 243 7.53 -8.24 -9.10
N LYS A 244 7.74 -9.44 -9.68
CA LYS A 244 8.89 -10.30 -9.36
C LYS A 244 9.97 -10.32 -10.44
N GLU A 245 9.70 -9.71 -11.59
CA GLU A 245 10.51 -9.85 -12.79
C GLU A 245 11.54 -8.73 -12.94
N VAL A 246 11.36 -7.63 -12.20
CA VAL A 246 12.24 -6.46 -12.25
C VAL A 246 12.53 -5.92 -10.86
N VAL A 247 13.78 -5.48 -10.63
CA VAL A 247 14.24 -4.81 -9.41
C VAL A 247 14.83 -3.45 -9.80
N PHE A 248 14.45 -2.41 -9.07
CA PHE A 248 15.04 -1.06 -9.18
C PHE A 248 16.42 -1.06 -8.53
N LEU A 249 17.44 -0.55 -9.20
CA LEU A 249 18.80 -0.40 -8.71
C LEU A 249 19.07 1.04 -8.25
#